data_e5095df102840dcd03cbf65833a2e1a0
#
_entry.id   e5095df102840dcd03cbf65833a2e1a0
#
_cell.length_a   1.000
_cell.length_b   1.000
_cell.length_c   1.000
_cell.angle_alpha   90.00
_cell.angle_beta   90.00
_cell.angle_gamma   90.00
#
_symmetry.space_group_name_H-M   'P 1'
#
loop_
_entity.id
_entity.type
_entity.pdbx_description
1 polymer ?
#
loop_
_entity_poly.entity_id
_entity_poly.type
_entity_poly.pdbx_seq_one_letter_code
_entity_poly.pdbx_strand_id
1 'polypeptide(L)'
;MFKRLLSISSLLVAIVIFSTSCDTNKSKSQKQSTSKVRIAISKEKSAKSTTKYADWLLRHNAEIEYFNLYPMGIDSAIGILKSCNGLLLTGGRDIYPDNYGKIDDTARCGSFDRYRDSLEFALIEFAVENKMPVFGVCRGEQIFNISQGGTLYIDIPSDFDTIVSHRLPDWGKAYHPVRLVNKTMLSDICSTRQVDVVTNHHQGIEKLGADLLISAYAEDNLPEAIEWKVKTNKGFLMAVQWHPEAMDTLHPLSAPLAKKFLIESANYKSVN
;
A
#
# COMPACT_ATOMS: atom_id res chain seq x y z
N MET A 1 3.41 -67.14 72.05
CA MET A 1 4.22 -68.36 71.80
C MET A 1 4.63 -68.31 70.31
N PHE A 2 5.91 -68.58 70.03
CA PHE A 2 6.60 -68.70 68.72
C PHE A 2 6.99 -67.39 68.01
N LYS A 3 8.19 -67.02 68.18
CA LYS A 3 9.50 -67.27 67.61
C LYS A 3 9.73 -66.55 66.29
N ARG A 4 10.71 -65.64 66.38
CA ARG A 4 11.46 -64.92 65.33
C ARG A 4 12.09 -65.85 64.29
N LEU A 5 12.20 -65.41 63.04
CA LEU A 5 13.38 -65.69 62.22
C LEU A 5 13.72 -64.47 61.38
N LEU A 6 14.93 -64.01 61.59
CA LEU A 6 15.58 -62.97 60.77
C LEU A 6 16.10 -63.61 59.47
N SER A 7 15.90 -62.97 58.36
CA SER A 7 16.59 -63.27 57.12
C SER A 7 17.31 -62.00 56.64
N ILE A 8 18.63 -62.10 56.61
CA ILE A 8 19.53 -61.10 56.11
C ILE A 8 19.62 -61.27 54.61
N SER A 9 19.20 -60.30 53.83
CA SER A 9 19.46 -60.27 52.37
C SER A 9 20.43 -59.16 52.04
N SER A 10 21.54 -59.61 51.45
CA SER A 10 22.69 -58.78 51.03
C SER A 10 22.28 -57.84 49.89
N LEU A 11 22.53 -56.57 50.09
CA LEU A 11 22.31 -55.49 49.11
C LEU A 11 23.57 -55.42 48.22
N LEU A 12 23.46 -55.90 46.98
CA LEU A 12 24.44 -55.64 45.93
C LEU A 12 24.22 -54.24 45.34
N VAL A 13 25.15 -53.34 45.64
CA VAL A 13 25.18 -52.02 45.02
C VAL A 13 25.85 -52.11 43.65
N ALA A 14 25.04 -52.06 42.60
CA ALA A 14 25.55 -51.91 41.20
C ALA A 14 25.84 -50.42 40.98
N ILE A 15 27.14 -50.07 40.86
CA ILE A 15 27.56 -48.75 40.41
C ILE A 15 27.41 -48.69 38.90
N VAL A 16 26.38 -47.98 38.46
CA VAL A 16 26.22 -47.60 37.04
C VAL A 16 26.99 -46.32 36.77
N ILE A 17 28.10 -46.44 36.06
CA ILE A 17 28.91 -45.31 35.59
C ILE A 17 28.16 -44.74 34.35
N PHE A 18 27.46 -43.59 34.52
CA PHE A 18 26.96 -42.81 33.42
C PHE A 18 28.13 -42.02 32.79
N SER A 19 28.62 -42.47 31.65
CA SER A 19 29.45 -41.68 30.76
C SER A 19 28.57 -40.60 30.09
N THR A 20 28.63 -39.36 30.57
CA THR A 20 28.03 -38.21 29.89
C THR A 20 28.86 -37.91 28.65
N SER A 21 28.42 -38.40 27.50
CA SER A 21 28.85 -37.91 26.20
C SER A 21 28.31 -36.50 26.02
N CYS A 22 29.19 -35.53 26.02
CA CYS A 22 28.88 -34.13 25.74
C CYS A 22 28.77 -33.98 24.23
N ASP A 23 27.59 -34.27 23.66
CA ASP A 23 27.26 -33.90 22.28
C ASP A 23 27.11 -32.36 22.22
N THR A 24 28.18 -31.72 21.77
CA THR A 24 28.14 -30.31 21.36
C THR A 24 27.40 -30.18 20.03
N ASN A 25 26.08 -30.34 20.07
CA ASN A 25 25.22 -29.93 18.98
C ASN A 25 25.23 -28.42 18.87
N LYS A 26 26.21 -27.86 18.13
CA LYS A 26 26.17 -26.50 17.62
C LYS A 26 24.94 -26.41 16.73
N SER A 27 23.80 -25.96 17.29
CA SER A 27 22.67 -25.50 16.51
C SER A 27 23.20 -24.39 15.61
N LYS A 28 23.45 -24.70 14.35
CA LYS A 28 23.59 -23.70 13.29
C LYS A 28 22.26 -22.96 13.26
N SER A 29 22.19 -21.83 13.93
CA SER A 29 21.17 -20.81 13.68
C SER A 29 21.23 -20.54 12.17
N GLN A 30 20.35 -21.14 11.40
CA GLN A 30 20.08 -20.73 10.04
C GLN A 30 19.57 -19.29 10.18
N LYS A 31 20.45 -18.33 9.90
CA LYS A 31 20.06 -16.95 9.63
C LYS A 31 19.14 -17.03 8.41
N GLN A 32 17.83 -17.08 8.68
CA GLN A 32 16.81 -16.96 7.65
C GLN A 32 17.09 -15.62 6.98
N SER A 33 17.62 -15.63 5.78
CA SER A 33 17.79 -14.46 4.94
C SER A 33 16.38 -13.95 4.66
N THR A 34 15.90 -13.02 5.49
CA THR A 34 14.68 -12.27 5.17
C THR A 34 15.00 -11.41 3.96
N SER A 35 14.58 -11.85 2.78
CA SER A 35 14.68 -11.04 1.58
C SER A 35 14.00 -9.69 1.86
N LYS A 36 14.69 -8.61 1.48
CA LYS A 36 14.13 -7.24 1.64
C LYS A 36 12.81 -7.14 0.89
N VAL A 37 11.86 -6.42 1.48
CA VAL A 37 10.61 -6.08 0.78
C VAL A 37 10.91 -5.13 -0.36
N ARG A 38 10.52 -5.50 -1.59
CA ARG A 38 10.80 -4.77 -2.82
C ARG A 38 9.54 -4.06 -3.31
N ILE A 39 9.59 -2.73 -3.40
CA ILE A 39 8.46 -1.90 -3.79
C ILE A 39 8.71 -1.25 -5.14
N ALA A 40 7.83 -1.50 -6.09
CA ALA A 40 7.76 -0.77 -7.35
C ALA A 40 7.03 0.56 -7.14
N ILE A 41 7.64 1.67 -7.52
CA ILE A 41 7.06 3.01 -7.51
C ILE A 41 6.84 3.43 -8.95
N SER A 42 5.58 3.71 -9.34
CA SER A 42 5.25 4.02 -10.73
C SER A 42 6.01 5.23 -11.26
N LYS A 43 6.09 6.31 -10.46
CA LYS A 43 6.90 7.50 -10.74
C LYS A 43 7.29 8.19 -9.44
N GLU A 44 8.59 8.21 -9.12
CA GLU A 44 9.08 8.95 -7.95
C GLU A 44 9.17 10.46 -8.27
N LYS A 45 9.05 11.28 -7.24
CA LYS A 45 9.26 12.73 -7.32
C LYS A 45 10.72 13.04 -7.65
N SER A 46 10.98 14.24 -8.18
CA SER A 46 12.33 14.66 -8.51
C SER A 46 13.27 14.63 -7.28
N ALA A 47 14.58 14.56 -7.53
CA ALA A 47 15.59 14.57 -6.48
C ALA A 47 15.50 15.80 -5.55
N LYS A 48 14.94 16.91 -6.04
CA LYS A 48 14.77 18.17 -5.29
C LYS A 48 13.52 18.17 -4.38
N SER A 49 12.63 17.19 -4.50
CA SER A 49 11.42 17.12 -3.66
C SER A 49 11.78 16.75 -2.23
N THR A 50 11.17 17.42 -1.27
CA THR A 50 11.29 17.13 0.16
C THR A 50 10.27 16.09 0.66
N THR A 51 9.30 15.71 -0.19
CA THR A 51 8.24 14.76 0.15
C THR A 51 8.19 13.63 -0.86
N LYS A 52 9.23 12.78 -0.87
CA LYS A 52 9.30 11.62 -1.77
C LYS A 52 8.46 10.46 -1.26
N TYR A 53 7.90 9.70 -2.17
CA TYR A 53 7.11 8.50 -1.84
C TYR A 53 7.99 7.41 -1.21
N ALA A 54 9.22 7.23 -1.72
CA ALA A 54 10.17 6.31 -1.13
C ALA A 54 10.51 6.69 0.32
N ASP A 55 10.76 7.97 0.60
CA ASP A 55 11.09 8.45 1.95
C ASP A 55 9.93 8.24 2.92
N TRP A 56 8.68 8.37 2.44
CA TRP A 56 7.49 8.04 3.24
C TRP A 56 7.48 6.57 3.68
N LEU A 57 7.75 5.63 2.76
CA LEU A 57 7.81 4.21 3.10
C LEU A 57 9.03 3.87 3.97
N LEU A 58 10.21 4.43 3.67
CA LEU A 58 11.46 4.21 4.41
C LEU A 58 11.37 4.66 5.87
N ARG A 59 10.59 5.70 6.19
CA ARG A 59 10.31 6.11 7.57
C ARG A 59 9.62 5.03 8.39
N HIS A 60 8.94 4.08 7.75
CA HIS A 60 8.19 3.01 8.42
C HIS A 60 8.86 1.64 8.31
N ASN A 61 9.76 1.46 7.36
CA ASN A 61 10.65 0.30 7.26
C ASN A 61 11.91 0.68 6.46
N ALA A 62 13.03 0.87 7.14
CA ALA A 62 14.30 1.24 6.53
C ALA A 62 14.94 0.11 5.68
N GLU A 63 14.45 -1.13 5.79
CA GLU A 63 15.01 -2.31 5.10
C GLU A 63 14.35 -2.59 3.74
N ILE A 64 13.44 -1.72 3.26
CA ILE A 64 12.85 -1.90 1.93
C ILE A 64 13.85 -1.57 0.82
N GLU A 65 13.68 -2.21 -0.33
CA GLU A 65 14.27 -1.83 -1.61
C GLU A 65 13.18 -1.25 -2.50
N TYR A 66 13.45 -0.17 -3.23
CA TYR A 66 12.44 0.42 -4.11
C TYR A 66 13.00 0.71 -5.51
N PHE A 67 12.10 0.70 -6.50
CA PHE A 67 12.41 0.90 -7.91
C PHE A 67 11.49 1.96 -8.50
N ASN A 68 12.06 3.04 -9.04
CA ASN A 68 11.32 4.03 -9.83
C ASN A 68 11.17 3.51 -11.25
N LEU A 69 9.96 3.15 -11.65
CA LEU A 69 9.70 2.50 -12.93
C LEU A 69 9.55 3.48 -14.11
N TYR A 70 9.20 4.75 -13.84
CA TYR A 70 8.92 5.73 -14.89
C TYR A 70 10.00 5.90 -15.95
N PRO A 71 11.31 5.94 -15.64
CA PRO A 71 12.34 6.12 -16.66
C PRO A 71 12.63 4.86 -17.51
N MET A 72 11.97 3.75 -17.19
CA MET A 72 12.15 2.47 -17.87
C MET A 72 11.12 2.34 -19.00
N GLY A 73 11.42 1.61 -20.07
CA GLY A 73 10.39 1.16 -21.01
C GLY A 73 9.39 0.21 -20.34
N ILE A 74 8.16 0.12 -20.87
CA ILE A 74 7.06 -0.65 -20.23
C ILE A 74 7.49 -2.10 -19.96
N ASP A 75 8.10 -2.79 -20.94
CA ASP A 75 8.53 -4.18 -20.79
C ASP A 75 9.58 -4.35 -19.67
N SER A 76 10.53 -3.42 -19.59
CA SER A 76 11.55 -3.40 -18.54
C SER A 76 10.93 -3.14 -17.17
N ALA A 77 9.97 -2.22 -17.10
CA ALA A 77 9.24 -1.90 -15.87
C ALA A 77 8.45 -3.11 -15.37
N ILE A 78 7.75 -3.83 -16.26
CA ILE A 78 7.05 -5.09 -15.93
C ILE A 78 8.07 -6.16 -15.49
N GLY A 79 9.23 -6.25 -16.14
CA GLY A 79 10.31 -7.16 -15.75
C GLY A 79 10.77 -6.92 -14.30
N ILE A 80 10.93 -5.66 -13.89
CA ILE A 80 11.26 -5.31 -12.51
C ILE A 80 10.08 -5.57 -11.57
N LEU A 81 8.84 -5.20 -11.96
CA LEU A 81 7.64 -5.40 -11.16
C LEU A 81 7.44 -6.86 -10.75
N LYS A 82 7.72 -7.82 -11.64
CA LYS A 82 7.66 -9.28 -11.36
C LYS A 82 8.49 -9.68 -10.13
N SER A 83 9.59 -8.98 -9.88
CA SER A 83 10.47 -9.24 -8.74
C SER A 83 10.13 -8.41 -7.50
N CYS A 84 9.09 -7.57 -7.55
CA CYS A 84 8.64 -6.74 -6.44
C CYS A 84 7.53 -7.40 -5.63
N ASN A 85 7.31 -6.88 -4.44
CA ASN A 85 6.32 -7.35 -3.48
C ASN A 85 5.08 -6.46 -3.41
N GLY A 86 5.14 -5.25 -3.96
CA GLY A 86 4.05 -4.30 -3.99
C GLY A 86 4.26 -3.20 -5.00
N LEU A 87 3.15 -2.61 -5.45
CA LEU A 87 3.10 -1.49 -6.40
C LEU A 87 2.56 -0.24 -5.71
N LEU A 88 3.32 0.85 -5.74
CA LEU A 88 2.88 2.19 -5.33
C LEU A 88 2.62 3.04 -6.57
N LEU A 89 1.35 3.35 -6.83
CA LEU A 89 0.91 4.31 -7.84
C LEU A 89 0.92 5.72 -7.23
N THR A 90 1.60 6.64 -7.87
CA THR A 90 1.92 7.94 -7.26
C THR A 90 1.10 9.09 -7.87
N GLY A 91 1.03 10.20 -7.14
CA GLY A 91 0.40 11.44 -7.59
C GLY A 91 1.10 12.08 -8.79
N GLY A 92 0.50 13.10 -9.39
CA GLY A 92 1.09 13.82 -10.51
C GLY A 92 0.10 14.51 -11.42
N ARG A 93 0.49 14.67 -12.68
CA ARG A 93 -0.32 15.30 -13.73
C ARG A 93 -1.58 14.50 -14.01
N ASP A 94 -2.56 15.13 -14.65
CA ASP A 94 -3.84 14.52 -15.01
C ASP A 94 -3.67 13.28 -15.89
N ILE A 95 -4.69 12.48 -15.94
CA ILE A 95 -4.81 11.34 -16.84
C ILE A 95 -5.47 11.83 -18.13
N TYR A 96 -4.98 11.38 -19.29
CA TYR A 96 -5.54 11.77 -20.57
C TYR A 96 -7.02 11.41 -20.64
N PRO A 97 -7.93 12.39 -20.92
CA PRO A 97 -9.38 12.22 -20.80
C PRO A 97 -9.98 11.11 -21.67
N ASP A 98 -9.35 10.78 -22.80
CA ASP A 98 -9.78 9.67 -23.67
C ASP A 98 -9.77 8.32 -22.94
N ASN A 99 -8.88 8.14 -21.97
CA ASN A 99 -8.79 6.91 -21.18
C ASN A 99 -10.04 6.60 -20.34
N TYR A 100 -10.93 7.59 -20.16
CA TYR A 100 -12.19 7.44 -19.41
C TYR A 100 -13.39 8.06 -20.13
N GLY A 101 -13.32 8.15 -21.48
CA GLY A 101 -14.44 8.51 -22.34
C GLY A 101 -14.80 10.00 -22.37
N LYS A 102 -13.86 10.89 -22.00
CA LYS A 102 -14.06 12.35 -21.95
C LYS A 102 -13.10 13.11 -22.87
N ILE A 103 -12.84 12.58 -24.07
CA ILE A 103 -11.89 13.17 -25.03
C ILE A 103 -12.24 14.62 -25.40
N ASP A 104 -13.53 14.94 -25.49
CA ASP A 104 -14.01 16.27 -25.84
C ASP A 104 -13.69 17.32 -24.77
N ASP A 105 -13.43 16.90 -23.53
CA ASP A 105 -13.05 17.76 -22.41
C ASP A 105 -11.53 17.99 -22.29
N THR A 106 -10.74 17.51 -23.26
CA THR A 106 -9.26 17.59 -23.20
C THR A 106 -8.75 19.02 -23.00
N ALA A 107 -9.44 20.03 -23.53
CA ALA A 107 -9.07 21.43 -23.38
C ALA A 107 -9.26 21.96 -21.93
N ARG A 108 -10.09 21.32 -21.11
CA ARG A 108 -10.37 21.65 -19.70
C ARG A 108 -9.45 20.87 -18.75
N CYS A 109 -8.83 19.81 -19.24
CA CYS A 109 -7.88 19.00 -18.50
C CYS A 109 -6.57 19.75 -18.30
N GLY A 110 -5.89 19.51 -17.20
CA GLY A 110 -4.53 19.98 -16.98
C GLY A 110 -3.52 19.25 -17.88
N SER A 111 -2.25 19.46 -17.62
CA SER A 111 -1.21 18.74 -18.37
C SER A 111 -1.22 17.25 -18.03
N PHE A 112 -1.13 16.41 -19.06
CA PHE A 112 -1.11 14.95 -18.92
C PHE A 112 0.16 14.33 -19.53
N ASP A 113 0.39 13.05 -19.27
CA ASP A 113 1.56 12.28 -19.69
C ASP A 113 1.11 10.91 -20.19
N ARG A 114 0.85 10.80 -21.50
CA ARG A 114 0.29 9.58 -22.12
C ARG A 114 1.20 8.37 -21.98
N TYR A 115 2.52 8.57 -21.95
CA TYR A 115 3.45 7.48 -21.67
C TYR A 115 3.22 6.93 -20.25
N ARG A 116 3.10 7.83 -19.27
CA ARG A 116 2.83 7.44 -17.88
C ARG A 116 1.50 6.72 -17.74
N ASP A 117 0.45 7.16 -18.46
CA ASP A 117 -0.84 6.49 -18.47
C ASP A 117 -0.70 5.04 -18.96
N SER A 118 -0.05 4.85 -20.12
CA SER A 118 0.18 3.51 -20.69
C SER A 118 1.01 2.62 -19.76
N LEU A 119 2.07 3.17 -19.15
CA LEU A 119 2.89 2.46 -18.18
C LEU A 119 2.05 2.01 -16.97
N GLU A 120 1.33 2.94 -16.34
CA GLU A 120 0.58 2.63 -15.11
C GLU A 120 -0.60 1.68 -15.38
N PHE A 121 -1.29 1.75 -16.53
CA PHE A 121 -2.28 0.74 -16.91
C PHE A 121 -1.66 -0.66 -17.01
N ALA A 122 -0.51 -0.81 -17.66
CA ALA A 122 0.19 -2.09 -17.74
C ALA A 122 0.64 -2.61 -16.35
N LEU A 123 1.13 -1.71 -15.48
CA LEU A 123 1.51 -2.08 -14.11
C LEU A 123 0.28 -2.53 -13.29
N ILE A 124 -0.86 -1.85 -13.42
CA ILE A 124 -2.10 -2.19 -12.72
C ILE A 124 -2.63 -3.55 -13.19
N GLU A 125 -2.69 -3.77 -14.52
CA GLU A 125 -3.13 -5.03 -15.10
C GLU A 125 -2.31 -6.19 -14.53
N PHE A 126 -0.98 -6.11 -14.58
CA PHE A 126 -0.09 -7.12 -14.00
C PHE A 126 -0.35 -7.32 -12.50
N ALA A 127 -0.45 -6.22 -11.73
CA ALA A 127 -0.62 -6.31 -10.28
C ALA A 127 -1.96 -6.95 -9.89
N VAL A 128 -3.05 -6.62 -10.60
CA VAL A 128 -4.40 -7.19 -10.37
C VAL A 128 -4.42 -8.68 -10.71
N GLU A 129 -3.90 -9.08 -11.87
CA GLU A 129 -3.84 -10.48 -12.29
C GLU A 129 -3.04 -11.35 -11.33
N ASN A 130 -1.93 -10.82 -10.80
CA ASN A 130 -1.05 -11.53 -9.89
C ASN A 130 -1.37 -11.30 -8.41
N LYS A 131 -2.47 -10.62 -8.09
CA LYS A 131 -2.89 -10.31 -6.70
C LYS A 131 -1.81 -9.60 -5.90
N MET A 132 -0.98 -8.81 -6.57
CA MET A 132 0.06 -8.00 -5.95
C MET A 132 -0.57 -6.88 -5.12
N PRO A 133 -0.07 -6.57 -3.93
CA PRO A 133 -0.49 -5.42 -3.17
C PRO A 133 -0.30 -4.11 -3.94
N VAL A 134 -1.36 -3.30 -4.01
CA VAL A 134 -1.35 -1.98 -4.65
C VAL A 134 -1.74 -0.91 -3.63
N PHE A 135 -0.96 0.17 -3.59
CA PHE A 135 -1.32 1.41 -2.93
C PHE A 135 -1.33 2.56 -3.93
N GLY A 136 -2.40 3.38 -3.92
CA GLY A 136 -2.53 4.55 -4.80
C GLY A 136 -2.56 5.86 -4.02
N VAL A 137 -1.90 6.91 -4.54
CA VAL A 137 -1.90 8.26 -3.97
C VAL A 137 -2.35 9.25 -5.03
N CYS A 138 -3.39 10.03 -4.75
CA CYS A 138 -3.93 11.10 -5.58
C CYS A 138 -4.21 10.59 -7.01
N ARG A 139 -3.40 10.97 -8.01
CA ARG A 139 -3.53 10.40 -9.36
C ARG A 139 -3.49 8.86 -9.37
N GLY A 140 -2.79 8.23 -8.42
CA GLY A 140 -2.74 6.77 -8.29
C GLY A 140 -4.09 6.16 -7.93
N GLU A 141 -4.92 6.82 -7.13
CA GLU A 141 -6.32 6.46 -6.90
C GLU A 141 -7.15 6.61 -8.17
N GLN A 142 -7.00 7.74 -8.86
CA GLN A 142 -7.75 8.08 -10.06
C GLN A 142 -7.51 7.08 -11.20
N ILE A 143 -6.24 6.76 -11.51
CA ILE A 143 -5.92 5.82 -12.58
C ILE A 143 -6.34 4.39 -12.23
N PHE A 144 -6.28 4.03 -10.94
CA PHE A 144 -6.80 2.73 -10.51
C PHE A 144 -8.33 2.67 -10.70
N ASN A 145 -9.07 3.72 -10.33
CA ASN A 145 -10.51 3.82 -10.59
C ASN A 145 -10.84 3.67 -12.08
N ILE A 146 -10.12 4.38 -12.95
CA ILE A 146 -10.29 4.30 -14.40
C ILE A 146 -10.00 2.89 -14.92
N SER A 147 -8.94 2.25 -14.45
CA SER A 147 -8.58 0.87 -14.85
C SER A 147 -9.68 -0.15 -14.56
N GLN A 148 -10.58 0.17 -13.61
CA GLN A 148 -11.76 -0.64 -13.28
C GLN A 148 -13.05 -0.11 -13.93
N GLY A 149 -12.95 0.76 -14.95
CA GLY A 149 -14.09 1.28 -15.71
C GLY A 149 -14.83 2.46 -15.04
N GLY A 150 -14.17 3.13 -14.11
CA GLY A 150 -14.64 4.38 -13.52
C GLY A 150 -14.34 5.61 -14.38
N THR A 151 -14.85 6.79 -13.97
CA THR A 151 -14.59 8.09 -14.60
C THR A 151 -14.21 9.13 -13.57
N LEU A 152 -13.73 10.30 -14.03
CA LEU A 152 -13.37 11.43 -13.20
C LEU A 152 -14.18 12.67 -13.59
N TYR A 153 -14.46 13.54 -12.62
CA TYR A 153 -14.69 14.95 -12.90
C TYR A 153 -13.43 15.54 -13.53
N ILE A 154 -13.56 16.25 -14.64
CA ILE A 154 -12.44 16.89 -15.33
C ILE A 154 -11.86 18.03 -14.49
N ASP A 155 -12.74 18.78 -13.86
CA ASP A 155 -12.36 19.91 -13.01
C ASP A 155 -13.44 20.11 -11.94
N ILE A 156 -13.13 19.73 -10.70
CA ILE A 156 -14.08 19.79 -9.57
C ILE A 156 -14.75 21.14 -9.43
N PRO A 157 -14.03 22.30 -9.50
CA PRO A 157 -14.68 23.60 -9.37
C PRO A 157 -15.76 23.89 -10.43
N SER A 158 -15.67 23.27 -11.61
CA SER A 158 -16.61 23.49 -12.71
C SER A 158 -17.68 22.42 -12.81
N ASP A 159 -17.37 21.18 -12.41
CA ASP A 159 -18.18 20.00 -12.68
C ASP A 159 -18.90 19.45 -11.45
N PHE A 160 -18.49 19.90 -10.27
CA PHE A 160 -19.01 19.44 -8.99
C PHE A 160 -19.33 20.63 -8.09
N ASP A 161 -20.58 20.74 -7.65
CA ASP A 161 -21.01 21.84 -6.78
C ASP A 161 -20.46 21.66 -5.37
N THR A 162 -19.36 22.35 -5.08
CA THR A 162 -18.66 22.24 -3.80
C THR A 162 -18.18 23.59 -3.28
N ILE A 163 -18.21 23.72 -1.93
CA ILE A 163 -17.55 24.79 -1.20
C ILE A 163 -16.22 24.34 -0.59
N VAL A 164 -15.88 23.05 -0.73
CA VAL A 164 -14.63 22.46 -0.22
C VAL A 164 -13.50 22.77 -1.20
N SER A 165 -12.40 23.29 -0.68
CA SER A 165 -11.21 23.56 -1.49
C SER A 165 -10.30 22.33 -1.53
N HIS A 166 -10.33 21.57 -2.63
CA HIS A 166 -9.47 20.42 -2.84
C HIS A 166 -8.07 20.78 -3.34
N ARG A 167 -7.86 22.04 -3.74
CA ARG A 167 -6.58 22.55 -4.23
C ARG A 167 -6.41 24.02 -3.89
N LEU A 168 -5.21 24.39 -3.40
CA LEU A 168 -4.79 25.77 -3.22
C LEU A 168 -3.51 26.05 -4.01
N PRO A 169 -3.25 27.33 -4.40
CA PRO A 169 -2.00 27.71 -5.06
C PRO A 169 -0.75 27.33 -4.25
N ASP A 170 -0.82 27.45 -2.92
CA ASP A 170 0.21 27.00 -2.00
C ASP A 170 -0.03 25.52 -1.64
N TRP A 171 0.66 24.65 -2.31
CA TRP A 171 0.52 23.19 -2.22
C TRP A 171 0.61 22.65 -0.78
N GLY A 172 1.40 23.26 0.09
CA GLY A 172 1.59 22.78 1.47
C GLY A 172 0.52 23.25 2.46
N LYS A 173 -0.46 24.07 2.02
CA LYS A 173 -1.47 24.70 2.89
C LYS A 173 -2.90 24.27 2.58
N ALA A 174 -3.11 23.40 1.60
CA ALA A 174 -4.42 22.87 1.29
C ALA A 174 -4.73 21.71 2.22
N TYR A 175 -5.74 21.88 3.06
CA TYR A 175 -6.26 20.86 3.97
C TYR A 175 -7.77 20.85 3.90
N HIS A 176 -8.36 19.68 3.95
CA HIS A 176 -9.78 19.50 4.21
C HIS A 176 -10.01 18.24 5.04
N PRO A 177 -11.11 18.16 5.80
CA PRO A 177 -11.45 16.95 6.53
C PRO A 177 -11.94 15.84 5.59
N VAL A 178 -11.55 14.62 5.91
CA VAL A 178 -12.12 13.41 5.32
C VAL A 178 -12.81 12.59 6.40
N ARG A 179 -13.94 12.00 6.05
CA ARG A 179 -14.75 11.13 6.89
C ARG A 179 -14.65 9.70 6.40
N LEU A 180 -14.20 8.79 7.28
CA LEU A 180 -14.04 7.37 6.96
C LEU A 180 -15.40 6.66 6.98
N VAL A 181 -15.59 5.76 6.01
CA VAL A 181 -16.78 4.90 5.94
C VAL A 181 -16.59 3.72 6.89
N ASN A 182 -17.57 3.46 7.73
CA ASN A 182 -17.54 2.33 8.68
C ASN A 182 -17.50 0.97 7.97
N LYS A 183 -16.86 -0.01 8.62
CA LYS A 183 -16.74 -1.39 8.12
C LYS A 183 -15.95 -1.48 6.81
N THR A 184 -15.00 -0.60 6.61
CA THR A 184 -14.03 -0.62 5.53
C THR A 184 -12.66 -0.97 6.10
N MET A 185 -11.75 -1.48 5.26
CA MET A 185 -10.37 -1.76 5.70
C MET A 185 -9.67 -0.49 6.18
N LEU A 186 -9.92 0.64 5.50
CA LEU A 186 -9.40 1.94 5.92
C LEU A 186 -9.86 2.29 7.35
N SER A 187 -11.15 2.10 7.66
CA SER A 187 -11.70 2.38 9.00
C SER A 187 -11.21 1.43 10.09
N ASP A 188 -10.76 0.22 9.70
CA ASP A 188 -10.24 -0.78 10.64
C ASP A 188 -8.78 -0.50 11.03
N ILE A 189 -8.00 0.08 10.13
CA ILE A 189 -6.57 0.36 10.36
C ILE A 189 -6.30 1.76 10.92
N CYS A 190 -7.28 2.66 10.87
CA CYS A 190 -7.16 4.03 11.35
C CYS A 190 -7.98 4.26 12.62
N SER A 191 -7.38 4.92 13.62
CA SER A 191 -8.01 5.17 14.93
C SER A 191 -9.00 6.33 14.92
N THR A 192 -9.12 7.07 13.81
CA THR A 192 -9.98 8.24 13.67
C THR A 192 -11.15 7.98 12.75
N ARG A 193 -12.23 8.77 12.88
CA ARG A 193 -13.37 8.74 11.97
C ARG A 193 -13.41 9.95 11.03
N GLN A 194 -12.83 11.03 11.45
CA GLN A 194 -12.70 12.26 10.66
C GLN A 194 -11.42 12.98 11.07
N VAL A 195 -10.68 13.45 10.09
CA VAL A 195 -9.44 14.22 10.32
C VAL A 195 -9.05 14.97 9.04
N ASP A 196 -8.36 16.10 9.20
CA ASP A 196 -7.85 16.88 8.08
C ASP A 196 -6.72 16.14 7.37
N VAL A 197 -6.68 16.22 6.05
CA VAL A 197 -5.63 15.64 5.20
C VAL A 197 -5.01 16.71 4.31
N VAL A 198 -3.76 16.51 3.92
CA VAL A 198 -3.10 17.34 2.91
C VAL A 198 -3.65 16.99 1.54
N THR A 199 -4.20 17.97 0.84
CA THR A 199 -4.84 17.79 -0.47
C THR A 199 -4.19 18.67 -1.53
N ASN A 200 -4.25 18.25 -2.80
CA ASN A 200 -3.87 19.10 -3.94
C ASN A 200 -4.34 18.48 -5.26
N HIS A 201 -5.65 18.40 -5.45
CA HIS A 201 -6.23 17.86 -6.69
C HIS A 201 -7.39 18.73 -7.18
N HIS A 202 -7.58 18.81 -8.50
CA HIS A 202 -8.72 19.46 -9.12
C HIS A 202 -9.60 18.47 -9.89
N GLN A 203 -9.18 17.21 -9.96
CA GLN A 203 -9.96 16.09 -10.47
C GLN A 203 -10.31 15.15 -9.33
N GLY A 204 -11.41 14.42 -9.44
CA GLY A 204 -11.86 13.44 -8.45
C GLY A 204 -12.76 12.40 -9.09
N ILE A 205 -13.05 11.32 -8.38
CA ILE A 205 -13.89 10.24 -8.87
C ILE A 205 -15.32 10.74 -9.08
N GLU A 206 -15.82 10.64 -10.33
CA GLU A 206 -17.21 10.89 -10.72
C GLU A 206 -18.01 9.59 -10.68
N LYS A 207 -17.54 8.57 -11.41
CA LYS A 207 -18.11 7.23 -11.41
C LYS A 207 -17.12 6.25 -10.83
N LEU A 208 -17.56 5.49 -9.84
CA LEU A 208 -16.75 4.44 -9.25
C LEU A 208 -16.61 3.26 -10.20
N GLY A 209 -15.39 2.74 -10.34
CA GLY A 209 -15.10 1.53 -11.09
C GLY A 209 -15.77 0.28 -10.52
N ALA A 210 -15.95 -0.73 -11.37
CA ALA A 210 -16.49 -2.01 -10.94
C ALA A 210 -15.63 -2.65 -9.84
N ASP A 211 -16.26 -3.44 -8.98
CA ASP A 211 -15.62 -4.15 -7.86
C ASP A 211 -14.96 -3.26 -6.78
N LEU A 212 -15.04 -1.94 -6.89
CA LEU A 212 -14.54 -0.99 -5.89
C LEU A 212 -15.64 -0.58 -4.90
N LEU A 213 -15.22 -0.13 -3.73
CA LEU A 213 -16.06 0.60 -2.77
C LEU A 213 -15.31 1.85 -2.30
N ILE A 214 -16.07 2.87 -1.93
CA ILE A 214 -15.53 4.10 -1.37
C ILE A 214 -15.35 3.91 0.13
N SER A 215 -14.14 4.18 0.63
CA SER A 215 -13.78 4.02 2.04
C SER A 215 -13.61 5.34 2.79
N ALA A 216 -13.57 6.48 2.08
CA ALA A 216 -13.63 7.82 2.67
C ALA A 216 -14.29 8.82 1.71
N TYR A 217 -14.86 9.89 2.30
CA TYR A 217 -15.43 11.03 1.61
C TYR A 217 -14.91 12.33 2.21
N ALA A 218 -14.76 13.37 1.39
CA ALA A 218 -14.68 14.74 1.84
C ALA A 218 -16.04 15.22 2.38
N GLU A 219 -16.09 16.44 2.96
CA GLU A 219 -17.34 17.01 3.53
C GLU A 219 -18.42 17.24 2.48
N ASP A 220 -18.04 17.52 1.25
CA ASP A 220 -18.93 17.68 0.09
C ASP A 220 -19.39 16.35 -0.53
N ASN A 221 -19.02 15.23 0.08
CA ASN A 221 -19.24 13.87 -0.39
C ASN A 221 -18.47 13.46 -1.67
N LEU A 222 -17.43 14.21 -2.05
CA LEU A 222 -16.50 13.72 -3.07
C LEU A 222 -15.76 12.47 -2.54
N PRO A 223 -15.64 11.38 -3.33
CA PRO A 223 -14.84 10.22 -2.94
C PRO A 223 -13.37 10.58 -2.71
N GLU A 224 -12.80 10.11 -1.61
CA GLU A 224 -11.43 10.41 -1.18
C GLU A 224 -10.57 9.16 -0.91
N ALA A 225 -11.18 7.97 -0.87
CA ALA A 225 -10.46 6.72 -0.80
C ALA A 225 -11.28 5.56 -1.34
N ILE A 226 -10.59 4.61 -1.97
CA ILE A 226 -11.18 3.40 -2.53
C ILE A 226 -10.43 2.14 -2.09
N GLU A 227 -11.16 1.03 -2.01
CA GLU A 227 -10.64 -0.32 -1.79
C GLU A 227 -11.50 -1.34 -2.54
N TRP A 228 -11.08 -2.62 -2.57
CA TRP A 228 -11.92 -3.67 -3.13
C TRP A 228 -13.20 -3.87 -2.33
N LYS A 229 -14.34 -3.91 -3.04
CA LYS A 229 -15.65 -4.25 -2.46
C LYS A 229 -15.70 -5.70 -1.97
N VAL A 230 -15.14 -6.62 -2.76
CA VAL A 230 -14.97 -8.03 -2.40
C VAL A 230 -13.50 -8.38 -2.44
N LYS A 231 -12.94 -8.75 -1.29
CA LYS A 231 -11.50 -9.00 -1.12
C LYS A 231 -11.08 -10.43 -1.44
N THR A 232 -12.05 -11.36 -1.53
CA THR A 232 -11.79 -12.77 -1.84
C THR A 232 -11.13 -12.91 -3.21
N ASN A 233 -10.01 -13.62 -3.28
CA ASN A 233 -9.21 -13.80 -4.49
C ASN A 233 -8.61 -12.51 -5.11
N LYS A 234 -8.60 -11.41 -4.38
CA LYS A 234 -7.94 -10.15 -4.77
C LYS A 234 -6.68 -9.92 -3.94
N GLY A 235 -5.70 -9.19 -4.48
CA GLY A 235 -4.59 -8.64 -3.71
C GLY A 235 -5.06 -7.49 -2.82
N PHE A 236 -4.18 -7.02 -1.93
CA PHE A 236 -4.45 -5.79 -1.18
C PHE A 236 -4.61 -4.61 -2.15
N LEU A 237 -5.64 -3.83 -1.95
CA LEU A 237 -5.83 -2.53 -2.60
C LEU A 237 -6.26 -1.51 -1.57
N MET A 238 -5.55 -0.41 -1.52
CA MET A 238 -5.97 0.83 -0.90
C MET A 238 -5.48 1.98 -1.76
N ALA A 239 -6.35 2.91 -2.09
CA ALA A 239 -5.94 4.12 -2.75
C ALA A 239 -6.66 5.32 -2.15
N VAL A 240 -5.92 6.43 -2.04
CA VAL A 240 -6.36 7.65 -1.35
C VAL A 240 -6.13 8.86 -2.23
N GLN A 241 -7.05 9.82 -2.19
CA GLN A 241 -6.94 11.05 -2.99
C GLN A 241 -5.98 12.06 -2.37
N TRP A 242 -5.84 12.05 -1.04
CA TRP A 242 -4.90 12.93 -0.32
C TRP A 242 -3.44 12.48 -0.44
N HIS A 243 -2.52 13.26 0.16
CA HIS A 243 -1.08 13.07 0.09
C HIS A 243 -0.48 12.61 1.43
N PRO A 244 -0.55 11.30 1.79
CA PRO A 244 -0.03 10.80 3.06
C PRO A 244 1.50 10.98 3.19
N GLU A 245 2.23 11.04 2.07
CA GLU A 245 3.68 11.24 2.05
C GLU A 245 4.08 12.66 2.46
N ALA A 246 3.17 13.62 2.35
CA ALA A 246 3.37 15.03 2.72
C ALA A 246 2.89 15.36 4.14
N MET A 247 2.35 14.39 4.87
CA MET A 247 1.81 14.57 6.21
C MET A 247 2.82 14.18 7.28
N ASP A 248 2.53 14.59 8.52
CA ASP A 248 3.33 14.20 9.68
C ASP A 248 3.46 12.68 9.80
N THR A 249 4.61 12.22 10.28
CA THR A 249 4.93 10.78 10.41
C THR A 249 4.01 10.02 11.38
N LEU A 250 3.34 10.72 12.28
CA LEU A 250 2.39 10.15 13.25
C LEU A 250 0.93 10.38 12.86
N HIS A 251 0.69 11.07 11.74
CA HIS A 251 -0.67 11.39 11.31
C HIS A 251 -1.51 10.11 11.13
N PRO A 252 -2.76 10.06 11.66
CA PRO A 252 -3.59 8.85 11.67
C PRO A 252 -4.00 8.35 10.28
N LEU A 253 -3.92 9.20 9.25
CA LEU A 253 -4.15 8.84 7.84
C LEU A 253 -2.85 8.90 7.00
N SER A 254 -1.69 8.68 7.61
CA SER A 254 -0.40 8.52 6.93
C SER A 254 0.33 7.26 7.42
N ALA A 255 0.80 7.24 8.67
CA ALA A 255 1.59 6.14 9.22
C ALA A 255 0.89 4.76 9.15
N PRO A 256 -0.39 4.61 9.54
CA PRO A 256 -1.08 3.32 9.46
C PRO A 256 -1.17 2.80 8.02
N LEU A 257 -1.34 3.69 7.04
CA LEU A 257 -1.44 3.34 5.62
C LEU A 257 -0.13 2.76 5.10
N ALA A 258 0.99 3.45 5.34
CA ALA A 258 2.32 2.96 4.96
C ALA A 258 2.61 1.60 5.59
N LYS A 259 2.38 1.47 6.90
CA LYS A 259 2.61 0.22 7.64
C LYS A 259 1.75 -0.92 7.10
N LYS A 260 0.47 -0.68 6.82
CA LYS A 260 -0.44 -1.69 6.27
C LYS A 260 0.02 -2.14 4.88
N PHE A 261 0.34 -1.22 3.98
CA PHE A 261 0.86 -1.55 2.66
C PHE A 261 2.16 -2.36 2.72
N LEU A 262 3.11 -1.98 3.60
CA LEU A 262 4.37 -2.70 3.77
C LEU A 262 4.17 -4.11 4.36
N ILE A 263 3.23 -4.29 5.29
CA ILE A 263 2.87 -5.61 5.84
C ILE A 263 2.28 -6.51 4.74
N GLU A 264 1.35 -5.99 3.95
CA GLU A 264 0.75 -6.75 2.85
C GLU A 264 1.79 -7.12 1.79
N SER A 265 2.70 -6.17 1.47
CA SER A 265 3.81 -6.43 0.56
C SER A 265 4.76 -7.49 1.11
N ALA A 266 5.11 -7.46 2.40
CA ALA A 266 5.96 -8.47 3.01
C ALA A 266 5.34 -9.89 2.98
N ASN A 267 4.02 -9.99 3.02
CA ASN A 267 3.28 -11.24 2.97
C ASN A 267 3.08 -11.77 1.53
N TYR A 268 3.23 -10.90 0.53
CA TYR A 268 3.10 -11.28 -0.87
C TYR A 268 4.34 -12.04 -1.36
N LYS A 269 4.10 -13.17 -2.04
CA LYS A 269 5.17 -13.92 -2.72
C LYS A 269 5.18 -13.51 -4.19
N SER A 270 6.24 -12.86 -4.62
CA SER A 270 6.43 -12.49 -6.02
C SER A 270 6.33 -13.69 -6.96
N VAL A 271 5.80 -13.47 -8.16
CA VAL A 271 5.70 -14.49 -9.20
C VAL A 271 7.08 -14.57 -9.86
N ASN A 272 7.89 -15.54 -9.46
CA ASN A 272 9.19 -15.84 -10.11
C ASN A 272 8.98 -16.55 -11.44
#